data_c6f82f6f9104befb1faa57bd0cbc1b28
#
_entry.id   c6f82f6f9104befb1faa57bd0cbc1b28
#
_cell.length_a   1.000
_cell.length_b   1.000
_cell.length_c   1.000
_cell.angle_alpha   90.00
_cell.angle_beta   90.00
_cell.angle_gamma   90.00
#
_symmetry.space_group_name_H-M   'P 1'
#
loop_
_entity.id
_entity.type
_entity.pdbx_description
1 polymer ?
#
loop_
_entity_poly.entity_id
_entity_poly.type
_entity_poly.pdbx_seq_one_letter_code
_entity_poly.pdbx_strand_id
1 'polypeptide(L)'
;VLKSLDLGLETRLTSKVGLLSGGQRQAVTLLMATLKKPKILLLDEHTAALDPKTAKKVLDLTEKIVERDNLTTIMITHNMKDAINIGNRLIMMNEGKIIYDVSGEEKKNLTTADLLAKFKITSGGEEFDNDRVLLSTEADE
;
A
#
# COMPACT_ATOMS: atom_id res chain seq x y z
N VAL A 1 6.25 18.31 11.00
CA VAL A 1 5.95 16.92 10.61
C VAL A 1 4.46 16.63 10.73
N LEU A 2 3.81 16.65 11.92
CA LEU A 2 2.38 16.29 12.06
C LEU A 2 1.44 17.16 11.23
N LYS A 3 1.68 18.48 11.18
CA LYS A 3 0.87 19.42 10.41
C LYS A 3 0.96 19.18 8.88
N SER A 4 2.09 18.69 8.40
CA SER A 4 2.28 18.39 6.97
C SER A 4 1.54 17.15 6.48
N LEU A 5 0.91 16.37 7.38
CA LEU A 5 0.17 15.16 7.06
C LEU A 5 -1.28 15.44 6.66
N ASP A 6 -1.78 16.65 6.95
CA ASP A 6 -3.18 17.05 6.69
C ASP A 6 -4.22 16.05 7.24
N LEU A 7 -3.93 15.49 8.42
CA LEU A 7 -4.78 14.53 9.13
C LEU A 7 -5.31 15.09 10.46
N GLY A 8 -5.05 16.37 10.76
CA GLY A 8 -5.48 17.03 12.00
C GLY A 8 -4.83 16.49 13.27
N LEU A 9 -3.70 15.79 13.14
CA LEU A 9 -2.98 15.19 14.27
C LEU A 9 -2.31 16.23 15.17
N GLU A 10 -1.96 17.40 14.64
CA GLU A 10 -1.36 18.50 15.37
C GLU A 10 -2.27 19.05 16.49
N THR A 11 -3.59 18.90 16.35
CA THR A 11 -4.58 19.32 17.35
C THR A 11 -4.89 18.23 18.37
N ARG A 12 -4.34 17.04 18.22
CA ARG A 12 -4.64 15.85 19.00
C ARG A 12 -3.46 15.26 19.77
N LEU A 13 -2.44 16.07 20.05
CA LEU A 13 -1.20 15.64 20.71
C LEU A 13 -1.43 15.00 22.09
N THR A 14 -2.47 15.43 22.81
CA THR A 14 -2.83 14.92 24.14
C THR A 14 -3.97 13.90 24.11
N SER A 15 -4.52 13.59 22.92
CA SER A 15 -5.61 12.65 22.78
C SER A 15 -5.13 11.21 22.96
N LYS A 16 -5.94 10.36 23.59
CA LYS A 16 -5.68 8.92 23.63
C LYS A 16 -5.74 8.34 22.21
N VAL A 17 -4.82 7.43 21.88
CA VAL A 17 -4.74 6.79 20.55
C VAL A 17 -6.05 6.12 20.13
N GLY A 18 -6.81 5.57 21.10
CA GLY A 18 -8.13 4.98 20.84
C GLY A 18 -9.19 5.96 20.33
N LEU A 19 -8.99 7.27 20.46
CA LEU A 19 -9.88 8.32 19.95
C LEU A 19 -9.52 8.80 18.54
N LEU A 20 -8.42 8.28 17.98
CA LEU A 20 -7.99 8.61 16.62
C LEU A 20 -8.76 7.77 15.59
N SER A 21 -9.01 8.35 14.41
CA SER A 21 -9.52 7.58 13.27
C SER A 21 -8.53 6.50 12.83
N GLY A 22 -9.00 5.51 12.04
CA GLY A 22 -8.14 4.46 11.50
C GLY A 22 -6.93 5.04 10.75
N GLY A 23 -7.14 6.00 9.85
CA GLY A 23 -6.06 6.64 9.11
C GLY A 23 -5.11 7.44 9.99
N GLN A 24 -5.62 8.15 11.00
CA GLN A 24 -4.78 8.85 11.96
C GLN A 24 -3.90 7.89 12.76
N ARG A 25 -4.44 6.73 13.18
CA ARG A 25 -3.65 5.68 13.86
C ARG A 25 -2.58 5.11 12.96
N GLN A 26 -2.89 4.80 11.71
CA GLN A 26 -1.90 4.31 10.75
C GLN A 26 -0.78 5.32 10.49
N ALA A 27 -1.10 6.59 10.33
CA ALA A 27 -0.10 7.64 10.18
C ALA A 27 0.82 7.76 11.41
N VAL A 28 0.25 7.71 12.62
CA VAL A 28 1.05 7.73 13.87
C VAL A 28 1.94 6.50 13.96
N THR A 29 1.42 5.31 13.66
CA THR A 29 2.20 4.06 13.67
C THR A 29 3.36 4.12 12.69
N LEU A 30 3.13 4.61 11.48
CA LEU A 30 4.16 4.78 10.46
C LEU A 30 5.24 5.77 10.92
N LEU A 31 4.85 6.91 11.48
CA LEU A 31 5.79 7.88 12.04
C LEU A 31 6.61 7.30 13.18
N MET A 32 5.99 6.54 14.09
CA MET A 32 6.70 5.89 15.19
C MET A 32 7.72 4.86 14.68
N ALA A 33 7.35 4.05 13.68
CA ALA A 33 8.24 3.06 13.07
C ALA A 33 9.46 3.71 12.37
N THR A 34 9.32 4.98 11.95
CA THR A 34 10.34 5.72 11.19
C THR A 34 11.04 6.83 11.99
N LEU A 35 10.73 7.01 13.27
CA LEU A 35 11.39 8.00 14.15
C LEU A 35 12.90 7.80 14.21
N LYS A 36 13.35 6.55 14.32
CA LYS A 36 14.74 6.17 14.11
C LYS A 36 14.79 5.49 12.75
N LYS A 37 15.56 6.03 11.82
CA LYS A 37 15.69 5.48 10.47
C LYS A 37 15.94 3.96 10.53
N PRO A 38 14.95 3.12 10.17
CA PRO A 38 15.13 1.66 10.17
C PRO A 38 15.99 1.24 8.98
N LYS A 39 16.64 0.08 9.09
CA LYS A 39 17.33 -0.53 7.95
C LYS A 39 16.37 -1.06 6.90
N ILE A 40 15.22 -1.53 7.34
CA ILE A 40 14.13 -2.00 6.48
C ILE A 40 12.78 -1.63 7.11
N LEU A 41 11.85 -1.19 6.29
CA LEU A 41 10.46 -0.91 6.68
C LEU A 41 9.56 -1.99 6.06
N LEU A 42 8.79 -2.66 6.89
CA LEU A 42 7.81 -3.68 6.47
C LEU A 42 6.40 -3.13 6.68
N LEU A 43 5.60 -3.12 5.62
CA LEU A 43 4.22 -2.63 5.62
C LEU A 43 3.30 -3.75 5.14
N ASP A 44 2.45 -4.26 6.03
CA ASP A 44 1.56 -5.35 5.74
C ASP A 44 0.11 -4.84 5.70
N GLU A 45 -0.42 -4.69 4.49
CA GLU A 45 -1.79 -4.22 4.22
C GLU A 45 -2.21 -3.00 5.05
N HIS A 46 -1.31 -2.06 5.27
CA HIS A 46 -1.47 -0.96 6.24
C HIS A 46 -2.58 0.05 5.89
N THR A 47 -3.20 -0.07 4.73
CA THR A 47 -4.32 0.77 4.27
C THR A 47 -5.62 0.00 4.02
N ALA A 48 -5.62 -1.33 4.17
CA ALA A 48 -6.74 -2.19 3.78
C ALA A 48 -8.07 -1.89 4.50
N ALA A 49 -8.01 -1.41 5.75
CA ALA A 49 -9.20 -1.09 6.56
C ALA A 49 -9.63 0.39 6.46
N LEU A 50 -9.06 1.15 5.54
CA LEU A 50 -9.31 2.58 5.39
C LEU A 50 -10.23 2.85 4.18
N ASP A 51 -11.02 3.93 4.26
CA ASP A 51 -11.71 4.45 3.10
C ASP A 51 -10.71 4.92 2.02
N PRO A 52 -11.08 4.95 0.73
CA PRO A 52 -10.14 5.23 -0.37
C PRO A 52 -9.41 6.56 -0.22
N LYS A 53 -10.10 7.61 0.21
CA LYS A 53 -9.52 8.95 0.38
C LYS A 53 -8.45 8.96 1.48
N THR A 54 -8.75 8.32 2.60
CA THR A 54 -7.81 8.19 3.73
C THR A 54 -6.66 7.26 3.41
N ALA A 55 -6.92 6.14 2.73
CA ALA A 55 -5.90 5.21 2.26
C ALA A 55 -4.88 5.93 1.36
N LYS A 56 -5.34 6.73 0.40
CA LYS A 56 -4.46 7.53 -0.46
C LYS A 56 -3.57 8.47 0.34
N LYS A 57 -4.12 9.20 1.33
CA LYS A 57 -3.31 10.08 2.19
C LYS A 57 -2.22 9.33 2.95
N VAL A 58 -2.53 8.13 3.45
CA VAL A 58 -1.55 7.30 4.16
C VAL A 58 -0.49 6.76 3.21
N LEU A 59 -0.85 6.36 1.99
CA LEU A 59 0.10 5.95 0.96
C LEU A 59 1.02 7.08 0.53
N ASP A 60 0.47 8.27 0.24
CA ASP A 60 1.27 9.47 -0.10
C ASP A 60 2.25 9.82 1.03
N LEU A 61 1.83 9.68 2.29
CA LEU A 61 2.71 9.85 3.44
C LEU A 61 3.81 8.80 3.48
N THR A 62 3.47 7.54 3.22
CA THR A 62 4.42 6.43 3.18
C THR A 62 5.51 6.72 2.15
N GLU A 63 5.15 7.08 0.93
CA GLU A 63 6.10 7.41 -0.14
C GLU A 63 7.01 8.57 0.26
N LYS A 64 6.44 9.66 0.79
CA LYS A 64 7.22 10.82 1.26
C LYS A 64 8.25 10.45 2.33
N ILE A 65 7.90 9.58 3.28
CA ILE A 65 8.82 9.14 4.34
C ILE A 65 9.91 8.23 3.75
N VAL A 66 9.51 7.28 2.91
CA VAL A 66 10.45 6.34 2.25
C VAL A 66 11.47 7.10 1.40
N GLU A 67 11.03 8.07 0.60
CA GLU A 67 11.90 8.89 -0.24
C GLU A 67 12.81 9.80 0.61
N ARG A 68 12.24 10.54 1.57
CA ARG A 68 12.99 11.44 2.44
C ARG A 68 14.17 10.76 3.14
N ASP A 69 13.92 9.55 3.66
CA ASP A 69 14.89 8.82 4.48
C ASP A 69 15.62 7.73 3.67
N ASN A 70 15.32 7.61 2.37
CA ASN A 70 15.85 6.57 1.48
C ASN A 70 15.76 5.17 2.11
N LEU A 71 14.53 4.80 2.51
CA LEU A 71 14.28 3.55 3.22
C LEU A 71 14.14 2.36 2.27
N THR A 72 14.83 1.27 2.59
CA THR A 72 14.51 -0.03 1.98
C THR A 72 13.16 -0.48 2.52
N THR A 73 12.17 -0.67 1.64
CA THR A 73 10.78 -0.92 2.05
C THR A 73 10.19 -2.11 1.31
N ILE A 74 9.52 -2.99 2.05
CA ILE A 74 8.66 -4.04 1.50
C ILE A 74 7.22 -3.71 1.91
N MET A 75 6.34 -3.56 0.93
CA MET A 75 4.92 -3.33 1.14
C MET A 75 4.12 -4.52 0.60
N ILE A 76 3.23 -5.06 1.42
CA ILE A 76 2.28 -6.09 1.03
C ILE A 76 0.93 -5.41 0.84
N THR A 77 0.30 -5.66 -0.31
CA THR A 77 -1.04 -5.18 -0.63
C THR A 77 -1.75 -6.17 -1.55
N HIS A 78 -3.06 -6.27 -1.42
CA HIS A 78 -3.91 -6.97 -2.38
C HIS A 78 -4.52 -6.01 -3.41
N ASN A 79 -4.29 -4.70 -3.28
CA ASN A 79 -4.73 -3.71 -4.26
C ASN A 79 -3.74 -3.64 -5.42
N MET A 80 -4.17 -4.08 -6.60
CA MET A 80 -3.31 -4.14 -7.80
C MET A 80 -2.89 -2.75 -8.28
N LYS A 81 -3.74 -1.72 -8.15
CA LYS A 81 -3.39 -0.34 -8.52
C LYS A 81 -2.25 0.17 -7.64
N ASP A 82 -2.33 -0.06 -6.32
CA ASP A 82 -1.27 0.34 -5.39
C ASP A 82 0.03 -0.41 -5.68
N ALA A 83 -0.05 -1.72 -5.95
CA ALA A 83 1.11 -2.53 -6.29
C ALA A 83 1.83 -2.05 -7.56
N ILE A 84 1.08 -1.60 -8.58
CA ILE A 84 1.63 -1.04 -9.82
C ILE A 84 2.26 0.33 -9.57
N ASN A 85 1.56 1.21 -8.85
CA ASN A 85 1.93 2.62 -8.74
C ASN A 85 3.02 2.89 -7.71
N ILE A 86 3.13 2.06 -6.65
CA ILE A 86 4.03 2.30 -5.53
C ILE A 86 5.28 1.42 -5.64
N GLY A 87 6.44 2.00 -5.30
CA GLY A 87 7.72 1.31 -5.33
C GLY A 87 8.28 1.08 -6.74
N ASN A 88 9.47 0.53 -6.80
CA ASN A 88 10.25 0.33 -8.04
C ASN A 88 10.31 -1.14 -8.52
N ARG A 89 9.81 -2.08 -7.73
CA ARG A 89 9.74 -3.51 -8.05
C ARG A 89 8.42 -4.07 -7.56
N LEU A 90 7.80 -4.92 -8.35
CA LEU A 90 6.57 -5.63 -8.01
C LEU A 90 6.83 -7.13 -8.06
N ILE A 91 6.45 -7.80 -6.98
CA ILE A 91 6.51 -9.25 -6.84
C ILE A 91 5.10 -9.75 -6.59
N MET A 92 4.63 -10.69 -7.42
CA MET A 92 3.36 -11.37 -7.19
C MET A 92 3.63 -12.77 -6.65
N MET A 93 2.90 -13.13 -5.60
CA MET A 93 3.03 -14.42 -4.95
C MET A 93 1.71 -15.18 -5.01
N ASN A 94 1.80 -16.49 -5.19
CA ASN A 94 0.68 -17.41 -5.07
C ASN A 94 1.18 -18.73 -4.46
N GLU A 95 0.45 -19.29 -3.52
CA GLU A 95 0.76 -20.57 -2.84
C GLU A 95 2.23 -20.66 -2.33
N GLY A 96 2.73 -19.56 -1.77
CA GLY A 96 4.09 -19.48 -1.23
C GLY A 96 5.21 -19.40 -2.29
N LYS A 97 4.86 -19.22 -3.57
CA LYS A 97 5.81 -19.10 -4.69
C LYS A 97 5.72 -17.72 -5.32
N ILE A 98 6.86 -17.21 -5.80
CA ILE A 98 6.90 -16.04 -6.67
C ILE A 98 6.46 -16.50 -8.06
N ILE A 99 5.36 -15.90 -8.54
CA ILE A 99 4.79 -16.21 -9.86
C ILE A 99 5.05 -15.09 -10.88
N TYR A 100 5.37 -13.90 -10.43
CA TYR A 100 5.76 -12.77 -11.28
C TYR A 100 6.69 -11.82 -10.52
N ASP A 101 7.68 -11.30 -11.19
CA ASP A 101 8.67 -10.37 -10.63
C ASP A 101 9.09 -9.38 -11.72
N VAL A 102 8.87 -8.08 -11.49
CA VAL A 102 9.08 -7.05 -12.50
C VAL A 102 9.55 -5.75 -11.85
N SER A 103 10.39 -5.00 -12.56
CA SER A 103 10.94 -3.73 -12.11
C SER A 103 11.19 -2.75 -13.27
N GLY A 104 11.56 -1.52 -12.93
CA GLY A 104 11.95 -0.50 -13.90
C GLY A 104 10.85 -0.13 -14.90
N GLU A 105 11.22 0.05 -16.16
CA GLU A 105 10.30 0.49 -17.23
C GLU A 105 9.18 -0.51 -17.50
N GLU A 106 9.45 -1.81 -17.35
CA GLU A 106 8.44 -2.85 -17.52
C GLU A 106 7.33 -2.69 -16.47
N LYS A 107 7.70 -2.43 -15.21
CA LYS A 107 6.72 -2.16 -14.14
C LYS A 107 5.88 -0.92 -14.43
N LYS A 108 6.47 0.15 -14.93
CA LYS A 108 5.79 1.42 -15.23
C LYS A 108 4.70 1.28 -16.30
N ASN A 109 4.87 0.33 -17.22
CA ASN A 109 3.93 0.08 -18.31
C ASN A 109 2.86 -0.95 -17.97
N LEU A 110 2.87 -1.53 -16.76
CA LEU A 110 1.89 -2.52 -16.34
C LEU A 110 0.51 -1.89 -16.13
N THR A 111 -0.50 -2.68 -16.49
CA THR A 111 -1.91 -2.41 -16.16
C THR A 111 -2.45 -3.44 -15.19
N THR A 112 -3.57 -3.13 -14.53
CA THR A 112 -4.28 -4.10 -13.69
C THR A 112 -4.74 -5.32 -14.48
N ALA A 113 -5.10 -5.15 -15.76
CA ALA A 113 -5.47 -6.24 -16.66
C ALA A 113 -4.29 -7.20 -16.89
N ASP A 114 -3.07 -6.67 -17.04
CA ASP A 114 -1.87 -7.49 -17.20
C ASP A 114 -1.60 -8.35 -15.96
N LEU A 115 -1.74 -7.77 -14.76
CA LEU A 115 -1.57 -8.50 -13.50
C LEU A 115 -2.63 -9.59 -13.33
N LEU A 116 -3.89 -9.30 -13.64
CA LEU A 116 -4.97 -10.28 -13.60
C LEU A 116 -4.73 -11.43 -14.58
N ALA A 117 -4.27 -11.13 -15.80
CA ALA A 117 -3.93 -12.15 -16.80
C ALA A 117 -2.81 -13.07 -16.31
N LYS A 118 -1.75 -12.49 -15.71
CA LYS A 118 -0.64 -13.24 -15.11
C LYS A 118 -1.12 -14.16 -14.00
N PHE A 119 -1.98 -13.63 -13.12
CA PHE A 119 -2.53 -14.40 -12.01
C PHE A 119 -3.38 -15.58 -12.48
N LYS A 120 -4.29 -15.37 -13.45
CA LYS A 120 -5.14 -16.43 -14.04
C LYS A 120 -4.33 -17.55 -14.69
N ILE A 121 -3.28 -17.21 -15.41
CA ILE A 121 -2.41 -18.20 -16.08
C ILE A 121 -1.71 -19.10 -15.05
N THR A 122 -1.26 -18.53 -13.94
CA THR A 122 -0.47 -19.24 -12.93
C THR A 122 -1.32 -19.99 -11.90
N SER A 123 -2.56 -19.58 -11.67
CA SER A 123 -3.51 -20.25 -10.75
C SER A 123 -4.31 -21.39 -11.41
N GLY A 124 -3.96 -21.78 -12.65
CA GLY A 124 -4.59 -22.95 -13.32
C GLY A 124 -6.03 -22.72 -13.76
N GLY A 125 -6.49 -21.49 -13.85
CA GLY A 125 -7.85 -21.17 -14.33
C GLY A 125 -8.96 -21.46 -13.32
N GLU A 126 -8.66 -21.75 -12.06
CA GLU A 126 -9.68 -21.81 -11.01
C GLU A 126 -10.32 -20.43 -10.85
N GLU A 127 -11.64 -20.40 -10.94
CA GLU A 127 -12.43 -19.19 -10.73
C GLU A 127 -12.22 -18.71 -9.29
N PHE A 128 -11.30 -17.77 -9.14
CA PHE A 128 -11.27 -16.98 -7.91
C PHE A 128 -12.48 -16.07 -7.91
N ASP A 129 -13.23 -16.12 -6.82
CA ASP A 129 -14.35 -15.25 -6.49
C ASP A 129 -13.96 -13.80 -6.77
N ASN A 130 -14.42 -13.29 -7.90
CA ASN A 130 -14.02 -12.02 -8.50
C ASN A 130 -14.44 -10.79 -7.67
N ASP A 131 -15.23 -10.98 -6.60
CA ASP A 131 -15.86 -9.87 -5.90
C ASP A 131 -14.90 -8.92 -5.19
N ARG A 132 -13.79 -9.41 -4.67
CA ARG A 132 -12.81 -8.55 -3.98
C ARG A 132 -11.88 -7.78 -4.92
N VAL A 133 -11.56 -8.36 -6.06
CA VAL A 133 -10.66 -7.74 -7.05
C VAL A 133 -11.42 -6.75 -7.93
N LEU A 134 -12.69 -7.06 -8.25
CA LEU A 134 -13.55 -6.19 -9.05
C LEU A 134 -14.04 -4.95 -8.28
N LEU A 135 -14.31 -5.06 -6.98
CA LEU A 135 -14.73 -3.92 -6.15
C LEU A 135 -13.66 -2.82 -6.02
N SER A 136 -12.38 -3.13 -6.29
CA SER A 136 -11.33 -2.11 -6.37
C SER A 136 -11.27 -1.38 -7.71
N THR A 137 -11.98 -1.87 -8.75
CA THR A 137 -11.98 -1.31 -10.10
C THR A 137 -13.22 -0.48 -10.44
N GLU A 138 -14.36 -0.66 -9.74
CA GLU A 138 -15.63 0.03 -10.06
C GLU A 138 -15.86 1.36 -9.29
N ALA A 139 -14.91 1.81 -8.46
CA ALA A 139 -15.08 3.04 -7.68
C ALA A 139 -14.61 4.32 -8.39
N ASP A 140 -14.27 4.28 -9.69
CA ASP A 140 -13.82 5.43 -10.46
C ASP A 140 -14.53 5.54 -11.82
N GLU A 141 -15.86 5.71 -11.82
CA GLU A 141 -16.60 6.41 -12.90
C GLU A 141 -17.34 7.60 -12.31
#